data_4b149bc6a9dc531d20224257a5ae53fa
#
_entry.id   4b149bc6a9dc531d20224257a5ae53fa
#
_cell.length_a   1.000
_cell.length_b   1.000
_cell.length_c   1.000
_cell.angle_alpha   90.00
_cell.angle_beta   90.00
_cell.angle_gamma   90.00
#
_symmetry.space_group_name_H-M   'P 1'
#
loop_
_entity.id
_entity.type
_entity.pdbx_description
1 polymer ?
#
loop_
_entity_poly.entity_id
_entity_poly.type
_entity_poly.pdbx_seq_one_letter_code
_entity_poly.pdbx_strand_id
1 'polypeptide(L)'
;MSTDIQTLKSLDLFADLNFGELEQIAPLMHLMKVAEGEVLTRKDETARTFFIILSGNFMLSFKEERSFTLHNKGNIIGWSTVVTPFQYKGTAIALTDGLVLSMPGQEFLRLIQSDAALGDKIMRKINKIVSERMPYTTGV
;
A
#
# COMPACT_ATOMS: atom_id res chain seq x y z
N MET A 1 -10.34 -15.47 3.33
CA MET A 1 -10.24 -15.33 4.78
C MET A 1 -9.87 -13.90 5.13
N SER A 2 -10.64 -13.27 5.99
CA SER A 2 -10.38 -11.88 6.37
C SER A 2 -9.16 -11.81 7.31
N THR A 3 -8.47 -10.67 7.25
CA THR A 3 -7.30 -10.45 8.08
C THR A 3 -7.72 -10.17 9.53
N ASP A 4 -6.93 -10.66 10.48
CA ASP A 4 -7.15 -10.45 11.89
C ASP A 4 -7.04 -8.96 12.23
N ILE A 5 -7.99 -8.46 13.01
CA ILE A 5 -8.05 -7.06 13.47
C ILE A 5 -6.78 -6.67 14.23
N GLN A 6 -6.23 -7.56 15.05
CA GLN A 6 -5.02 -7.30 15.81
C GLN A 6 -3.82 -7.07 14.88
N THR A 7 -3.73 -7.86 13.81
CA THR A 7 -2.67 -7.68 12.81
C THR A 7 -2.78 -6.31 12.15
N LEU A 8 -4.00 -5.91 11.77
CA LEU A 8 -4.21 -4.60 11.14
C LEU A 8 -3.84 -3.46 12.09
N LYS A 9 -4.23 -3.56 13.35
CA LYS A 9 -3.94 -2.52 14.35
C LYS A 9 -2.43 -2.32 14.55
N SER A 10 -1.64 -3.35 14.33
CA SER A 10 -0.18 -3.26 14.48
C SER A 10 0.51 -2.56 13.32
N LEU A 11 -0.20 -2.32 12.20
CA LEU A 11 0.36 -1.67 11.03
C LEU A 11 0.25 -0.15 11.16
N ASP A 12 1.32 0.56 10.83
CA ASP A 12 1.36 2.02 10.98
C ASP A 12 0.21 2.73 10.27
N LEU A 13 -0.14 2.28 9.07
CA LEU A 13 -1.21 2.89 8.29
C LEU A 13 -2.54 2.92 9.03
N PHE A 14 -2.80 1.92 9.86
CA PHE A 14 -4.07 1.76 10.56
C PHE A 14 -3.98 1.99 12.07
N ALA A 15 -2.83 2.48 12.55
CA ALA A 15 -2.58 2.63 13.99
C ALA A 15 -3.57 3.58 14.68
N ASP A 16 -4.08 4.57 13.96
CA ASP A 16 -4.98 5.58 14.53
C ASP A 16 -6.46 5.20 14.39
N LEU A 17 -6.77 4.05 13.79
CA LEU A 17 -8.14 3.62 13.58
C LEU A 17 -8.70 2.96 14.85
N ASN A 18 -10.00 3.19 15.12
CA ASN A 18 -10.69 2.50 16.19
C ASN A 18 -11.17 1.13 15.71
N PHE A 19 -11.73 0.35 16.65
CA PHE A 19 -12.17 -1.03 16.35
C PHE A 19 -13.20 -1.05 15.22
N GLY A 20 -14.20 -0.18 15.26
CA GLY A 20 -15.24 -0.14 14.23
C GLY A 20 -14.68 0.19 12.85
N GLU A 21 -13.68 1.07 12.78
CA GLU A 21 -13.02 1.41 11.53
C GLU A 21 -12.21 0.23 11.00
N LEU A 22 -11.51 -0.47 11.89
CA LEU A 22 -10.74 -1.67 11.51
C LEU A 22 -11.66 -2.77 11.00
N GLU A 23 -12.87 -2.90 11.57
CA GLU A 23 -13.85 -3.87 11.09
C GLU A 23 -14.30 -3.59 9.65
N GLN A 24 -14.28 -2.33 9.24
CA GLN A 24 -14.63 -1.96 7.86
C GLN A 24 -13.49 -2.28 6.89
N ILE A 25 -12.25 -2.20 7.34
CA ILE A 25 -11.05 -2.46 6.51
C ILE A 25 -10.80 -3.96 6.36
N ALA A 26 -10.94 -4.72 7.43
CA ALA A 26 -10.54 -6.12 7.46
C ALA A 26 -11.12 -6.98 6.32
N PRO A 27 -12.41 -6.86 5.97
CA PRO A 27 -12.97 -7.68 4.88
C PRO A 27 -12.35 -7.39 3.51
N LEU A 28 -11.73 -6.23 3.32
CA LEU A 28 -11.12 -5.86 2.04
C LEU A 28 -9.72 -6.44 1.89
N MET A 29 -9.09 -6.87 2.97
CA MET A 29 -7.70 -7.31 2.98
C MET A 29 -7.59 -8.81 2.75
N HIS A 30 -6.64 -9.21 1.90
CA HIS A 30 -6.37 -10.61 1.59
C HIS A 30 -4.88 -10.90 1.77
N LEU A 31 -4.58 -11.96 2.52
CA LEU A 31 -3.20 -12.40 2.68
C LEU A 31 -2.74 -13.05 1.37
N MET A 32 -1.58 -12.64 0.88
CA MET A 32 -1.04 -13.12 -0.38
C MET A 32 0.45 -13.45 -0.24
N LYS A 33 0.82 -14.64 -0.66
CA LYS A 33 2.23 -15.02 -0.76
C LYS A 33 2.78 -14.50 -2.07
N VAL A 34 4.00 -13.97 -2.04
CA VAL A 34 4.70 -13.53 -3.25
C VAL A 34 6.02 -14.30 -3.37
N ALA A 35 6.39 -14.59 -4.59
CA ALA A 35 7.62 -15.30 -4.88
C ALA A 35 8.71 -14.32 -5.32
N GLU A 36 9.97 -14.68 -5.06
CA GLU A 36 11.11 -13.91 -5.56
C GLU A 36 10.96 -13.65 -7.06
N GLY A 37 11.14 -12.39 -7.46
CA GLY A 37 11.02 -11.98 -8.87
C GLY A 37 9.62 -11.58 -9.29
N GLU A 38 8.62 -11.82 -8.46
CA GLU A 38 7.24 -11.47 -8.80
C GLU A 38 7.07 -9.95 -8.86
N VAL A 39 6.38 -9.46 -9.90
CA VAL A 39 6.11 -8.03 -10.09
C VAL A 39 4.73 -7.73 -9.52
N LEU A 40 4.66 -6.85 -8.53
CA LEU A 40 3.41 -6.47 -7.89
C LEU A 40 2.73 -5.29 -8.60
N THR A 41 3.52 -4.32 -9.03
CA THR A 41 3.02 -3.15 -9.75
C THR A 41 3.95 -2.84 -10.91
N ARG A 42 3.39 -2.24 -11.97
CA ARG A 42 4.17 -1.77 -13.11
C ARG A 42 3.92 -0.28 -13.30
N LYS A 43 5.00 0.47 -13.39
CA LYS A 43 4.96 1.92 -13.57
C LYS A 43 4.05 2.27 -14.76
N ASP A 44 3.24 3.30 -14.58
CA ASP A 44 2.30 3.85 -15.55
C ASP A 44 1.04 3.01 -15.82
N GLU A 45 0.97 1.79 -15.29
CA GLU A 45 -0.27 1.01 -15.39
C GLU A 45 -1.32 1.52 -14.40
N THR A 46 -2.59 1.31 -14.74
CA THR A 46 -3.70 1.66 -13.85
C THR A 46 -3.50 1.00 -12.47
N ALA A 47 -3.59 1.81 -11.43
CA ALA A 47 -3.38 1.33 -10.06
C ALA A 47 -4.65 0.63 -9.56
N ARG A 48 -4.66 -0.70 -9.59
CA ARG A 48 -5.82 -1.51 -9.21
C ARG A 48 -5.73 -2.12 -7.83
N THR A 49 -4.54 -2.36 -7.33
CA THR A 49 -4.33 -3.10 -6.07
C THR A 49 -3.38 -2.34 -5.16
N PHE A 50 -3.75 -2.27 -3.90
CA PHE A 50 -2.96 -1.69 -2.83
C PHE A 50 -2.37 -2.82 -2.01
N PHE A 51 -1.09 -2.69 -1.63
CA PHE A 51 -0.39 -3.74 -0.87
C PHE A 51 0.24 -3.19 0.39
N ILE A 52 0.25 -4.01 1.44
CA ILE A 52 1.01 -3.73 2.66
C ILE A 52 1.95 -4.90 2.91
N ILE A 53 3.23 -4.61 3.11
CA ILE A 53 4.25 -5.65 3.32
C ILE A 53 4.14 -6.19 4.74
N LEU A 54 4.09 -7.51 4.87
CA LEU A 54 4.18 -8.20 6.16
C LEU A 54 5.57 -8.79 6.35
N SER A 55 6.16 -9.34 5.29
CA SER A 55 7.53 -9.87 5.32
C SER A 55 8.11 -9.88 3.92
N GLY A 56 9.44 -9.96 3.84
CA GLY A 56 10.16 -10.01 2.57
C GLY A 56 10.77 -8.67 2.20
N ASN A 57 11.51 -8.68 1.09
CA ASN A 57 12.21 -7.50 0.58
C ASN A 57 11.69 -7.17 -0.80
N PHE A 58 11.43 -5.89 -1.04
CA PHE A 58 10.84 -5.41 -2.30
C PHE A 58 11.60 -4.19 -2.79
N MET A 59 11.78 -4.10 -4.11
CA MET A 59 12.40 -2.92 -4.72
C MET A 59 11.33 -2.13 -5.45
N LEU A 60 11.28 -0.82 -5.17
CA LEU A 60 10.47 0.13 -5.92
C LEU A 60 11.38 0.91 -6.85
N SER A 61 11.11 0.84 -8.16
CA SER A 61 11.89 1.56 -9.18
C SER A 61 11.02 2.63 -9.83
N PHE A 62 11.58 3.85 -9.93
CA PHE A 62 10.91 5.00 -10.52
C PHE A 62 11.64 5.46 -11.78
N LYS A 63 11.40 6.69 -12.21
CA LYS A 63 12.10 7.29 -13.36
C LYS A 63 13.61 7.40 -13.12
N GLU A 64 14.38 7.35 -14.22
CA GLU A 64 15.81 7.65 -14.18
C GLU A 64 16.58 6.75 -13.21
N GLU A 65 16.21 5.49 -13.19
CA GLU A 65 16.85 4.45 -12.37
C GLU A 65 16.83 4.76 -10.86
N ARG A 66 15.95 5.64 -10.44
CA ARG A 66 15.77 5.90 -9.02
C ARG A 66 15.01 4.74 -8.41
N SER A 67 15.56 4.18 -7.37
CA SER A 67 14.93 3.04 -6.68
C SER A 67 15.30 3.02 -5.22
N PHE A 68 14.50 2.32 -4.44
CA PHE A 68 14.81 2.04 -3.05
C PHE A 68 14.17 0.73 -2.64
N THR A 69 14.65 0.15 -1.56
CA THR A 69 14.17 -1.14 -1.05
C THR A 69 13.23 -0.94 0.12
N LEU A 70 12.12 -1.66 0.11
CA LEU A 70 11.18 -1.74 1.23
C LEU A 70 11.33 -3.11 1.87
N HIS A 71 11.53 -3.13 3.18
CA HIS A 71 11.73 -4.39 3.91
C HIS A 71 11.12 -4.38 5.31
N ASN A 72 10.42 -3.32 5.68
CA ASN A 72 9.81 -3.22 7.00
C ASN A 72 8.33 -3.60 6.95
N LYS A 73 7.91 -4.39 7.92
CA LYS A 73 6.50 -4.71 8.07
C LYS A 73 5.70 -3.41 8.17
N GLY A 74 4.62 -3.31 7.39
CA GLY A 74 3.79 -2.11 7.36
C GLY A 74 4.09 -1.15 6.23
N ASN A 75 5.20 -1.33 5.51
CA ASN A 75 5.47 -0.50 4.32
C ASN A 75 4.39 -0.74 3.29
N ILE A 76 4.00 0.31 2.57
CA ILE A 76 2.93 0.23 1.57
C ILE A 76 3.48 0.29 0.15
N ILE A 77 2.77 -0.38 -0.75
CA ILE A 77 3.02 -0.36 -2.20
C ILE A 77 1.69 -0.04 -2.87
N GLY A 78 1.71 0.87 -3.84
CA GLY A 78 0.53 1.17 -4.62
C GLY A 78 -0.38 2.25 -4.05
N TRP A 79 0.19 3.27 -3.37
CA TRP A 79 -0.61 4.39 -2.85
C TRP A 79 -1.37 5.12 -3.97
N SER A 80 -0.96 4.96 -5.23
CA SER A 80 -1.66 5.57 -6.36
C SER A 80 -3.06 5.00 -6.59
N THR A 81 -3.45 3.93 -5.92
CA THR A 81 -4.82 3.43 -5.98
C THR A 81 -5.82 4.42 -5.40
N VAL A 82 -5.36 5.31 -4.51
CA VAL A 82 -6.21 6.28 -3.84
C VAL A 82 -5.79 7.73 -4.08
N VAL A 83 -4.81 7.96 -4.96
CA VAL A 83 -4.30 9.28 -5.30
C VAL A 83 -4.28 9.43 -6.83
N THR A 84 -4.89 10.52 -7.35
CA THR A 84 -4.93 10.78 -8.79
C THR A 84 -3.51 10.93 -9.33
N PRO A 85 -3.27 10.51 -10.57
CA PRO A 85 -4.20 10.04 -11.60
C PRO A 85 -4.51 8.53 -11.56
N PHE A 86 -4.30 7.86 -10.44
CA PHE A 86 -4.60 6.43 -10.26
C PHE A 86 -3.79 5.53 -11.19
N GLN A 87 -2.54 5.90 -11.39
CA GLN A 87 -1.56 5.11 -12.13
C GLN A 87 -0.35 4.91 -11.22
N TYR A 88 0.23 3.70 -11.24
CA TYR A 88 1.40 3.42 -10.41
C TYR A 88 2.56 4.33 -10.81
N LYS A 89 3.22 4.89 -9.80
CA LYS A 89 4.40 5.75 -10.01
C LYS A 89 5.67 4.94 -10.16
N GLY A 90 5.66 3.70 -9.74
CA GLY A 90 6.84 2.85 -9.77
C GLY A 90 6.50 1.39 -10.04
N THR A 91 7.54 0.64 -10.37
CA THR A 91 7.48 -0.80 -10.53
C THR A 91 7.97 -1.45 -9.25
N ALA A 92 7.16 -2.33 -8.66
CA ALA A 92 7.51 -3.03 -7.43
C ALA A 92 7.79 -4.49 -7.74
N ILE A 93 8.96 -4.98 -7.35
CA ILE A 93 9.40 -6.35 -7.59
C ILE A 93 9.82 -6.97 -6.26
N ALA A 94 9.39 -8.21 -6.03
CA ALA A 94 9.82 -8.96 -4.85
C ALA A 94 11.26 -9.42 -5.05
N LEU A 95 12.15 -9.00 -4.15
CA LEU A 95 13.55 -9.42 -4.17
C LEU A 95 13.73 -10.78 -3.51
N THR A 96 12.82 -11.15 -2.63
CA THR A 96 12.77 -12.44 -1.95
C THR A 96 11.33 -12.91 -1.91
N ASP A 97 11.12 -14.16 -1.50
CA ASP A 97 9.77 -14.61 -1.15
C ASP A 97 9.27 -13.76 0.02
N GLY A 98 7.98 -13.55 0.11
CA GLY A 98 7.41 -12.74 1.16
C GLY A 98 5.92 -12.88 1.30
N LEU A 99 5.36 -12.11 2.23
CA LEU A 99 3.92 -12.05 2.48
C LEU A 99 3.48 -10.60 2.41
N VAL A 100 2.34 -10.37 1.76
CA VAL A 100 1.72 -9.05 1.71
C VAL A 100 0.23 -9.19 1.99
N LEU A 101 -0.37 -8.08 2.41
CA LEU A 101 -1.82 -7.93 2.39
C LEU A 101 -2.16 -7.18 1.12
N SER A 102 -3.10 -7.70 0.35
CA SER A 102 -3.57 -7.03 -0.86
C SER A 102 -5.01 -6.55 -0.67
N MET A 103 -5.35 -5.44 -1.31
CA MET A 103 -6.68 -4.85 -1.18
C MET A 103 -7.07 -4.23 -2.52
N PRO A 104 -8.31 -4.50 -3.02
CA PRO A 104 -8.78 -3.85 -4.24
C PRO A 104 -8.80 -2.34 -4.06
N GLY A 105 -8.13 -1.63 -4.96
CA GLY A 105 -7.98 -0.18 -4.85
C GLY A 105 -9.30 0.57 -4.91
N GLN A 106 -10.23 0.14 -5.77
CA GLN A 106 -11.52 0.80 -5.89
C GLN A 106 -12.34 0.70 -4.61
N GLU A 107 -12.32 -0.47 -3.96
CA GLU A 107 -13.05 -0.66 -2.72
C GLU A 107 -12.44 0.16 -1.58
N PHE A 108 -11.11 0.22 -1.55
CA PHE A 108 -10.39 1.03 -0.58
C PHE A 108 -10.73 2.52 -0.77
N LEU A 109 -10.67 3.01 -1.99
CA LEU A 109 -11.01 4.41 -2.30
C LEU A 109 -12.45 4.72 -1.91
N ARG A 110 -13.38 3.82 -2.23
CA ARG A 110 -14.78 3.99 -1.89
C ARG A 110 -14.98 4.12 -0.37
N LEU A 111 -14.28 3.28 0.40
CA LEU A 111 -14.36 3.35 1.85
C LEU A 111 -13.81 4.68 2.38
N ILE A 112 -12.67 5.12 1.86
CA ILE A 112 -12.06 6.40 2.23
C ILE A 112 -13.03 7.55 1.95
N GLN A 113 -13.74 7.50 0.84
CA GLN A 113 -14.66 8.56 0.43
C GLN A 113 -15.99 8.53 1.21
N SER A 114 -16.41 7.34 1.66
CA SER A 114 -17.71 7.18 2.32
C SER A 114 -17.68 7.40 3.84
N ASP A 115 -16.51 7.30 4.46
CA ASP A 115 -16.35 7.49 5.90
C ASP A 115 -15.27 8.56 6.13
N ALA A 116 -15.72 9.78 6.40
CA ALA A 116 -14.82 10.92 6.51
C ALA A 116 -13.77 10.78 7.61
N ALA A 117 -14.16 10.25 8.76
CA ALA A 117 -13.23 10.09 9.88
C ALA A 117 -12.15 9.06 9.56
N LEU A 118 -12.57 7.90 9.04
CA LEU A 118 -11.65 6.83 8.65
C LEU A 118 -10.74 7.31 7.51
N GLY A 119 -11.34 7.91 6.48
CA GLY A 119 -10.60 8.38 5.30
C GLY A 119 -9.55 9.42 5.65
N ASP A 120 -9.89 10.36 6.55
CA ASP A 120 -8.95 11.39 6.99
C ASP A 120 -7.72 10.78 7.68
N LYS A 121 -7.95 9.81 8.56
CA LYS A 121 -6.85 9.14 9.28
C LYS A 121 -5.92 8.41 8.32
N ILE A 122 -6.50 7.69 7.36
CA ILE A 122 -5.71 6.95 6.37
C ILE A 122 -4.96 7.91 5.45
N MET A 123 -5.64 8.93 4.92
CA MET A 123 -5.00 9.85 3.98
C MET A 123 -3.89 10.68 4.61
N ARG A 124 -3.97 10.98 5.90
CA ARG A 124 -2.84 11.65 6.59
C ARG A 124 -1.59 10.78 6.54
N LYS A 125 -1.74 9.49 6.80
CA LYS A 125 -0.61 8.56 6.75
C LYS A 125 -0.08 8.41 5.32
N ILE A 126 -0.98 8.27 4.35
CA ILE A 126 -0.58 8.13 2.95
C ILE A 126 0.13 9.39 2.46
N ASN A 127 -0.40 10.57 2.78
CA ASN A 127 0.22 11.82 2.35
C ASN A 127 1.63 11.99 2.91
N LYS A 128 1.84 11.56 4.15
CA LYS A 128 3.17 11.58 4.75
C LYS A 128 4.14 10.68 3.97
N ILE A 129 3.69 9.46 3.64
CA ILE A 129 4.50 8.51 2.88
C ILE A 129 4.80 9.05 1.48
N VAL A 130 3.80 9.61 0.80
CA VAL A 130 3.98 10.21 -0.52
C VAL A 130 5.03 11.32 -0.46
N SER A 131 4.94 12.18 0.55
CA SER A 131 5.91 13.26 0.75
C SER A 131 7.34 12.72 0.91
N GLU A 132 7.50 11.65 1.68
CA GLU A 132 8.80 11.03 1.88
C GLU A 132 9.35 10.39 0.60
N ARG A 133 8.49 9.94 -0.29
CA ARG A 133 8.87 9.31 -1.55
C ARG A 133 8.99 10.27 -2.73
N MET A 134 8.56 11.53 -2.57
CA MET A 134 8.60 12.54 -3.64
C MET A 134 9.93 12.66 -4.37
N PRO A 135 11.09 12.68 -3.68
CA PRO A 135 12.38 12.79 -4.38
C PRO A 135 12.61 11.68 -5.40
N TYR A 136 11.96 10.52 -5.23
CA TYR A 136 12.10 9.39 -6.15
C TYR A 136 11.08 9.43 -7.28
N THR A 137 9.91 10.06 -7.04
CA THR A 137 8.79 10.01 -7.98
C THR A 137 8.74 11.20 -8.93
N THR A 138 9.28 12.37 -8.54
CA THR A 138 9.18 13.59 -9.33
C THR A 138 10.30 13.75 -10.34
N GLY A 139 11.37 13.01 -10.22
CA GLY A 139 12.51 13.17 -11.11
C GLY A 139 13.35 14.40 -10.81
N VAL A 140 13.19 15.02 -9.71
CA VAL A 140 13.92 16.24 -9.34
C VAL A 140 15.17 15.90 -8.55
#